data_cfafc1130dac044d5abd07cf55dee514
#
_entry.id   cfafc1130dac044d5abd07cf55dee514
#
_cell.length_a   1.000
_cell.length_b   1.000
_cell.length_c   1.000
_cell.angle_alpha   90.00
_cell.angle_beta   90.00
_cell.angle_gamma   90.00
#
_symmetry.space_group_name_H-M   'P 1'
#
loop_
_entity.id
_entity.type
_entity.pdbx_description
1 polymer ?
#
loop_
_entity_poly.entity_id
_entity_poly.type
_entity_poly.pdbx_seq_one_letter_code
_entity_poly.pdbx_strand_id
1 'polypeptide(L)'
;MNQCYGCTTCESADKPLEGFIKNLPLETSHHRVEGQSTKCAFGLQGVCCRLCSNGPCRITPDAPRGICGANADTIVARNFLRAVASGSGCYIHVVENTARNVKNAAQKKSGIKGEGALNKLAALFEIEEEDMYVRAEKVADAVLADLYLPEYEKMKLVKKMAYAPRYENWEKLGILPGGAKSEVCHGVVKCSTNLNSDPVDMLKDCLKLGISTGIYGLTLTNLLNDIVLGEPKLRLAPVGLRVIDPDYINIMITGHQHSMFTYLQERLTDADITEKAKQAGAKPD
;
A
#
# COMPACT_ATOMS: atom_id res chain seq x y z
N MET A 1 -27.53 6.76 15.38
CA MET A 1 -26.59 6.02 14.55
C MET A 1 -25.36 5.73 15.40
N ASN A 2 -25.15 4.47 15.79
CA ASN A 2 -23.93 4.07 16.48
C ASN A 2 -22.78 4.16 15.47
N GLN A 3 -21.97 5.21 15.60
CA GLN A 3 -20.80 5.39 14.75
C GLN A 3 -19.79 4.30 15.05
N CYS A 4 -19.48 3.50 14.06
CA CYS A 4 -18.53 2.39 14.13
C CYS A 4 -17.08 2.94 14.09
N TYR A 5 -16.59 3.42 15.22
CA TYR A 5 -15.18 3.83 15.38
C TYR A 5 -14.32 2.62 15.76
N GLY A 6 -13.94 1.80 14.76
CA GLY A 6 -13.16 0.59 15.03
C GLY A 6 -13.87 -0.37 15.97
N CYS A 7 -15.19 -0.51 15.82
CA CYS A 7 -15.98 -1.33 16.72
C CYS A 7 -15.85 -2.82 16.36
N THR A 8 -15.92 -3.63 17.41
CA THR A 8 -15.95 -5.08 17.32
C THR A 8 -17.28 -5.62 16.77
N THR A 9 -18.28 -4.77 16.60
CA THR A 9 -19.67 -5.12 16.27
C THR A 9 -20.13 -4.53 14.93
N CYS A 10 -19.22 -4.46 13.94
CA CYS A 10 -19.59 -4.06 12.59
C CYS A 10 -20.65 -5.02 12.01
N GLU A 11 -21.63 -4.49 11.29
CA GLU A 11 -22.65 -5.29 10.63
C GLU A 11 -22.09 -6.32 9.64
N SER A 12 -20.91 -6.03 9.08
CA SER A 12 -20.17 -6.93 8.19
C SER A 12 -19.39 -8.04 8.91
N ALA A 13 -19.29 -8.00 10.24
CA ALA A 13 -18.58 -9.03 11.01
C ALA A 13 -19.40 -10.31 11.09
N ASP A 14 -18.73 -11.46 10.99
CA ASP A 14 -19.31 -12.76 11.28
C ASP A 14 -19.54 -12.90 12.79
N LYS A 15 -20.80 -12.80 13.22
CA LYS A 15 -21.16 -12.80 14.64
C LYS A 15 -20.82 -14.08 15.38
N PRO A 16 -21.07 -15.29 14.83
CA PRO A 16 -20.62 -16.55 15.43
C PRO A 16 -19.10 -16.58 15.63
N LEU A 17 -18.32 -16.17 14.64
CA LEU A 17 -16.87 -16.15 14.72
C LEU A 17 -16.37 -15.09 15.73
N GLU A 18 -16.98 -13.93 15.76
CA GLU A 18 -16.69 -12.89 16.77
C GLU A 18 -16.92 -13.43 18.20
N GLY A 19 -18.05 -14.09 18.42
CA GLY A 19 -18.36 -14.74 19.71
C GLY A 19 -17.35 -15.81 20.08
N PHE A 20 -16.93 -16.64 19.12
CA PHE A 20 -15.91 -17.67 19.33
C PHE A 20 -14.56 -17.04 19.73
N ILE A 21 -14.10 -16.02 18.99
CA ILE A 21 -12.81 -15.35 19.26
C ILE A 21 -12.78 -14.69 20.63
N LYS A 22 -13.89 -14.09 21.08
CA LYS A 22 -13.99 -13.46 22.41
C LYS A 22 -13.79 -14.44 23.57
N ASN A 23 -14.06 -15.71 23.33
CA ASN A 23 -13.93 -16.78 24.38
C ASN A 23 -12.55 -17.47 24.35
N LEU A 24 -11.68 -17.12 23.38
CA LEU A 24 -10.32 -17.65 23.34
C LEU A 24 -9.42 -16.93 24.37
N PRO A 25 -8.44 -17.61 24.96
CA PRO A 25 -7.46 -17.01 25.86
C PRO A 25 -6.41 -16.18 25.10
N LEU A 26 -6.87 -15.32 24.17
CA LEU A 26 -6.05 -14.50 23.28
C LEU A 26 -6.49 -13.05 23.34
N GLU A 27 -5.55 -12.15 23.49
CA GLU A 27 -5.80 -10.73 23.34
C GLU A 27 -5.76 -10.34 21.85
N THR A 28 -6.86 -9.82 21.34
CA THR A 28 -6.98 -9.33 19.97
C THR A 28 -7.02 -7.79 19.95
N SER A 29 -6.93 -7.20 18.74
CA SER A 29 -7.14 -5.76 18.57
C SER A 29 -8.51 -5.28 19.06
N HIS A 30 -9.52 -6.14 18.99
CA HIS A 30 -10.86 -5.87 19.52
C HIS A 30 -10.86 -5.67 21.03
N HIS A 31 -10.23 -6.56 21.79
CA HIS A 31 -10.06 -6.40 23.24
C HIS A 31 -9.34 -5.09 23.60
N ARG A 32 -8.30 -4.73 22.84
CA ARG A 32 -7.59 -3.45 23.05
C ARG A 32 -8.43 -2.23 22.71
N VAL A 33 -9.29 -2.31 21.68
CA VAL A 33 -10.26 -1.24 21.36
C VAL A 33 -11.27 -1.05 22.48
N GLU A 34 -11.78 -2.14 23.07
CA GLU A 34 -12.68 -2.09 24.22
C GLU A 34 -11.98 -1.51 25.45
N GLY A 35 -10.70 -1.88 25.68
CA GLY A 35 -9.86 -1.32 26.74
C GLY A 35 -9.61 0.18 26.61
N GLN A 36 -9.70 0.75 25.40
CA GLN A 36 -9.67 2.20 25.14
C GLN A 36 -11.07 2.82 25.35
N SER A 37 -11.66 2.62 26.52
CA SER A 37 -13.05 2.97 26.81
C SER A 37 -13.37 4.45 26.64
N THR A 38 -12.42 5.34 26.93
CA THR A 38 -12.59 6.81 26.79
C THR A 38 -11.83 7.31 25.58
N LYS A 39 -12.56 7.68 24.54
CA LYS A 39 -11.98 8.24 23.31
C LYS A 39 -12.07 9.75 23.29
N CYS A 40 -11.00 10.41 22.88
CA CYS A 40 -10.95 11.87 22.77
C CYS A 40 -11.86 12.34 21.63
N ALA A 41 -12.90 13.11 21.94
CA ALA A 41 -13.84 13.65 20.96
C ALA A 41 -13.17 14.57 19.92
N PHE A 42 -12.18 15.34 20.30
CA PHE A 42 -11.42 16.19 19.36
C PHE A 42 -10.57 15.35 18.38
N GLY A 43 -9.94 14.29 18.86
CA GLY A 43 -9.20 13.35 18.02
C GLY A 43 -10.09 12.65 17.00
N LEU A 44 -11.29 12.23 17.43
CA LEU A 44 -12.28 11.59 16.56
C LEU A 44 -12.79 12.52 15.45
N GLN A 45 -12.92 13.82 15.73
CA GLN A 45 -13.36 14.81 14.74
C GLN A 45 -12.23 15.34 13.87
N GLY A 46 -10.97 15.01 14.16
CA GLY A 46 -9.83 15.50 13.41
C GLY A 46 -9.49 16.98 13.64
N VAL A 47 -10.11 17.64 14.62
CA VAL A 47 -9.92 19.08 14.92
C VAL A 47 -8.82 19.35 15.94
N CYS A 48 -8.02 18.36 16.27
CA CYS A 48 -6.84 18.47 17.12
C CYS A 48 -5.58 18.47 16.24
N CYS A 49 -4.69 19.45 16.45
CA CYS A 49 -3.40 19.52 15.77
C CYS A 49 -2.25 19.33 16.76
N ARG A 50 -1.32 18.42 16.39
CA ARG A 50 -0.11 18.10 17.17
C ARG A 50 1.17 18.16 16.32
N LEU A 51 1.17 18.98 15.26
CA LEU A 51 2.26 19.00 14.28
C LEU A 51 3.51 19.74 14.74
N CYS A 52 3.41 20.65 15.74
CA CYS A 52 4.53 21.44 16.21
C CYS A 52 4.58 21.47 17.74
N SER A 53 5.71 21.95 18.26
CA SER A 53 5.95 22.10 19.70
C SER A 53 5.07 23.14 20.40
N ASN A 54 4.43 24.04 19.65
CA ASN A 54 3.51 25.03 20.22
C ASN A 54 2.15 24.41 20.61
N GLY A 55 1.79 23.27 19.99
CA GLY A 55 0.56 22.54 20.32
C GLY A 55 0.67 21.73 21.62
N PRO A 56 -0.35 20.89 21.88
CA PRO A 56 -1.50 20.57 21.02
C PRO A 56 -2.51 21.72 20.90
N CYS A 57 -3.01 21.97 19.69
CA CYS A 57 -4.10 22.91 19.47
C CYS A 57 -5.42 22.15 19.33
N ARG A 58 -6.47 22.68 19.98
CA ARG A 58 -7.86 22.20 19.87
C ARG A 58 -8.72 23.36 19.38
N ILE A 59 -9.54 23.11 18.38
CA ILE A 59 -10.43 24.13 17.85
C ILE A 59 -11.76 24.06 18.61
N THR A 60 -12.15 25.19 19.16
CA THR A 60 -13.41 25.39 19.90
C THR A 60 -14.06 26.71 19.45
N PRO A 61 -15.32 26.98 19.78
CA PRO A 61 -15.91 28.29 19.50
C PRO A 61 -15.12 29.48 20.05
N ASP A 62 -14.52 29.31 21.23
CA ASP A 62 -13.71 30.36 21.89
C ASP A 62 -12.26 30.43 21.38
N ALA A 63 -11.79 29.37 20.75
CA ALA A 63 -10.45 29.27 20.14
C ALA A 63 -10.57 28.73 18.71
N PRO A 64 -11.10 29.50 17.73
CA PRO A 64 -11.41 29.03 16.39
C PRO A 64 -10.18 28.83 15.52
N ARG A 65 -8.97 29.14 16.01
CA ARG A 65 -7.70 28.99 15.33
C ARG A 65 -6.65 28.37 16.24
N GLY A 66 -5.81 27.53 15.65
CA GLY A 66 -4.60 27.06 16.33
C GLY A 66 -3.58 28.21 16.54
N ILE A 67 -2.56 27.96 17.35
CA ILE A 67 -1.52 28.94 17.68
C ILE A 67 -0.85 29.52 16.41
N CYS A 68 -0.68 28.72 15.37
CA CYS A 68 -0.15 29.16 14.07
C CYS A 68 -1.17 29.84 13.15
N GLY A 69 -2.42 30.07 13.62
CA GLY A 69 -3.48 30.68 12.84
C GLY A 69 -4.34 29.71 11.99
N ALA A 70 -4.01 28.43 11.92
CA ALA A 70 -4.79 27.44 11.17
C ALA A 70 -6.20 27.27 11.76
N ASN A 71 -7.22 27.31 10.91
CA ASN A 71 -8.61 27.01 11.26
C ASN A 71 -8.90 25.50 11.26
N ALA A 72 -10.13 25.12 11.57
CA ALA A 72 -10.55 23.71 11.61
C ALA A 72 -10.34 23.00 10.27
N ASP A 73 -10.75 23.63 9.15
CA ASP A 73 -10.64 23.03 7.82
C ASP A 73 -9.18 22.75 7.44
N THR A 74 -8.30 23.72 7.71
CA THR A 74 -6.85 23.56 7.51
C THR A 74 -6.29 22.41 8.36
N ILE A 75 -6.70 22.29 9.63
CA ILE A 75 -6.23 21.24 10.52
C ILE A 75 -6.69 19.86 10.06
N VAL A 76 -7.97 19.73 9.68
CA VAL A 76 -8.54 18.48 9.17
C VAL A 76 -7.84 18.08 7.87
N ALA A 77 -7.68 19.01 6.91
CA ALA A 77 -6.98 18.74 5.65
C ALA A 77 -5.53 18.33 5.86
N ARG A 78 -4.80 18.97 6.79
CA ARG A 78 -3.43 18.58 7.18
C ARG A 78 -3.36 17.16 7.74
N ASN A 79 -4.25 16.83 8.67
CA ASN A 79 -4.30 15.51 9.29
C ASN A 79 -4.61 14.44 8.24
N PHE A 80 -5.54 14.73 7.33
CA PHE A 80 -5.91 13.82 6.24
C PHE A 80 -4.77 13.64 5.24
N LEU A 81 -4.19 14.72 4.73
CA LEU A 81 -3.06 14.67 3.80
C LEU A 81 -1.87 13.91 4.40
N ARG A 82 -1.59 14.13 5.69
CA ARG A 82 -0.51 13.43 6.38
C ARG A 82 -0.74 11.91 6.44
N ALA A 83 -1.97 11.50 6.72
CA ALA A 83 -2.34 10.08 6.72
C ALA A 83 -2.24 9.47 5.31
N VAL A 84 -2.73 10.17 4.28
CA VAL A 84 -2.64 9.75 2.89
C VAL A 84 -1.18 9.68 2.43
N ALA A 85 -0.35 10.67 2.72
CA ALA A 85 1.07 10.67 2.38
C ALA A 85 1.83 9.50 3.04
N SER A 86 1.51 9.21 4.32
CA SER A 86 2.08 8.04 5.01
C SER A 86 1.68 6.72 4.35
N GLY A 87 0.39 6.54 4.05
CA GLY A 87 -0.10 5.34 3.36
C GLY A 87 0.49 5.20 1.95
N SER A 88 0.54 6.28 1.18
CA SER A 88 1.18 6.31 -0.14
C SER A 88 2.66 5.95 -0.05
N GLY A 89 3.37 6.48 0.94
CA GLY A 89 4.78 6.18 1.18
C GLY A 89 5.04 4.69 1.36
N CYS A 90 4.15 3.96 2.04
CA CYS A 90 4.26 2.50 2.19
C CYS A 90 4.22 1.78 0.84
N TYR A 91 3.24 2.09 -0.01
CA TYR A 91 3.11 1.45 -1.32
C TYR A 91 4.21 1.86 -2.31
N ILE A 92 4.63 3.12 -2.28
CA ILE A 92 5.74 3.60 -3.12
C ILE A 92 7.06 2.95 -2.70
N HIS A 93 7.25 2.68 -1.41
CA HIS A 93 8.40 1.91 -0.93
C HIS A 93 8.38 0.46 -1.45
N VAL A 94 7.19 -0.17 -1.49
CA VAL A 94 7.05 -1.54 -2.01
C VAL A 94 7.40 -1.61 -3.50
N VAL A 95 6.90 -0.72 -4.34
CA VAL A 95 7.22 -0.72 -5.77
C VAL A 95 8.71 -0.48 -6.02
N GLU A 96 9.34 0.41 -5.26
CA GLU A 96 10.79 0.61 -5.34
C GLU A 96 11.57 -0.67 -5.06
N ASN A 97 11.24 -1.35 -3.97
CA ASN A 97 11.90 -2.60 -3.60
C ASN A 97 11.65 -3.70 -4.63
N THR A 98 10.44 -3.78 -5.18
CA THR A 98 10.10 -4.75 -6.22
C THR A 98 10.88 -4.47 -7.51
N ALA A 99 11.03 -3.21 -7.92
CA ALA A 99 11.86 -2.85 -9.06
C ALA A 99 13.34 -3.20 -8.84
N ARG A 100 13.86 -2.97 -7.64
CA ARG A 100 15.23 -3.40 -7.27
C ARG A 100 15.39 -4.93 -7.30
N ASN A 101 14.36 -5.68 -6.91
CA ASN A 101 14.37 -7.14 -7.00
C ASN A 101 14.42 -7.62 -8.46
N VAL A 102 13.64 -7.00 -9.36
CA VAL A 102 13.72 -7.27 -10.81
C VAL A 102 15.12 -6.98 -11.34
N LYS A 103 15.70 -5.84 -10.97
CA LYS A 103 17.08 -5.49 -11.36
C LYS A 103 18.10 -6.52 -10.87
N ASN A 104 18.01 -6.92 -9.62
CA ASN A 104 18.90 -7.95 -9.05
C ASN A 104 18.77 -9.30 -9.76
N ALA A 105 17.53 -9.72 -10.09
CA ALA A 105 17.28 -10.93 -10.87
C ALA A 105 17.90 -10.86 -12.27
N ALA A 106 17.74 -9.71 -12.94
CA ALA A 106 18.33 -9.44 -14.24
C ALA A 106 19.86 -9.51 -14.21
N GLN A 107 20.52 -8.86 -13.26
CA GLN A 107 21.98 -8.86 -13.10
C GLN A 107 22.54 -10.24 -12.77
N LYS A 108 21.81 -11.06 -12.02
CA LYS A 108 22.16 -12.45 -11.74
C LYS A 108 21.82 -13.41 -12.89
N LYS A 109 21.20 -12.93 -13.94
CA LYS A 109 20.68 -13.73 -15.06
C LYS A 109 19.84 -14.93 -14.61
N SER A 110 18.98 -14.71 -13.61
CA SER A 110 18.13 -15.76 -13.02
C SER A 110 16.87 -15.14 -12.42
N GLY A 111 15.84 -15.98 -12.24
CA GLY A 111 14.62 -15.55 -11.51
C GLY A 111 13.65 -14.68 -12.31
N ILE A 112 13.78 -14.58 -13.64
CA ILE A 112 12.78 -13.99 -14.52
C ILE A 112 11.86 -15.11 -15.02
N LYS A 113 10.59 -15.09 -14.59
CA LYS A 113 9.61 -16.14 -14.89
C LYS A 113 8.45 -15.63 -15.75
N GLY A 114 8.15 -14.33 -15.72
CA GLY A 114 7.03 -13.71 -16.45
C GLY A 114 7.50 -12.83 -17.59
N GLU A 115 7.83 -13.44 -18.72
CA GLU A 115 8.30 -12.71 -19.90
C GLU A 115 7.20 -11.83 -20.53
N GLY A 116 5.92 -12.25 -20.49
CA GLY A 116 4.81 -11.45 -20.98
C GLY A 116 4.62 -10.15 -20.20
N ALA A 117 4.70 -10.20 -18.86
CA ALA A 117 4.67 -9.00 -18.02
C ALA A 117 5.87 -8.08 -18.27
N LEU A 118 7.06 -8.67 -18.48
CA LEU A 118 8.26 -7.91 -18.84
C LEU A 118 8.09 -7.19 -20.17
N ASN A 119 7.61 -7.89 -21.20
CA ASN A 119 7.37 -7.32 -22.53
C ASN A 119 6.32 -6.20 -22.49
N LYS A 120 5.25 -6.39 -21.71
CA LYS A 120 4.24 -5.37 -21.49
C LYS A 120 4.82 -4.09 -20.86
N LEU A 121 5.65 -4.23 -19.84
CA LEU A 121 6.31 -3.07 -19.21
C LEU A 121 7.35 -2.43 -20.12
N ALA A 122 8.14 -3.22 -20.83
CA ALA A 122 9.10 -2.72 -21.81
C ALA A 122 8.41 -1.85 -22.87
N ALA A 123 7.28 -2.34 -23.41
CA ALA A 123 6.48 -1.57 -24.38
C ALA A 123 5.93 -0.25 -23.78
N LEU A 124 5.48 -0.27 -22.52
CA LEU A 124 5.02 0.95 -21.83
C LEU A 124 6.12 1.99 -21.64
N PHE A 125 7.37 1.55 -21.42
CA PHE A 125 8.54 2.43 -21.30
C PHE A 125 9.28 2.67 -22.62
N GLU A 126 8.80 2.08 -23.74
CA GLU A 126 9.40 2.20 -25.08
C GLU A 126 10.85 1.67 -25.09
N ILE A 127 11.05 0.53 -24.41
CA ILE A 127 12.33 -0.16 -24.32
C ILE A 127 12.36 -1.28 -25.37
N GLU A 128 13.22 -1.13 -26.35
CA GLU A 128 13.51 -2.14 -27.39
C GLU A 128 14.85 -2.79 -27.06
N GLU A 129 14.79 -4.02 -26.57
CA GLU A 129 15.97 -4.81 -26.19
C GLU A 129 15.67 -6.30 -26.40
N GLU A 130 16.56 -7.01 -27.11
CA GLU A 130 16.36 -8.43 -27.43
C GLU A 130 16.68 -9.33 -26.24
N ASP A 131 17.80 -9.05 -25.55
CA ASP A 131 18.17 -9.83 -24.36
C ASP A 131 17.19 -9.59 -23.22
N MET A 132 16.57 -10.66 -22.75
CA MET A 132 15.55 -10.62 -21.69
C MET A 132 16.09 -10.01 -20.39
N TYR A 133 17.31 -10.31 -20.02
CA TYR A 133 17.89 -9.80 -18.77
C TYR A 133 18.27 -8.33 -18.88
N VAL A 134 18.86 -7.92 -20.01
CA VAL A 134 19.14 -6.50 -20.28
C VAL A 134 17.84 -5.70 -20.34
N ARG A 135 16.81 -6.24 -20.98
CA ARG A 135 15.46 -5.65 -21.02
C ARG A 135 14.88 -5.48 -19.62
N ALA A 136 14.99 -6.50 -18.76
CA ALA A 136 14.49 -6.43 -17.38
C ALA A 136 15.24 -5.39 -16.53
N GLU A 137 16.56 -5.28 -16.69
CA GLU A 137 17.34 -4.25 -16.02
C GLU A 137 16.93 -2.84 -16.46
N LYS A 138 16.79 -2.60 -17.77
CA LYS A 138 16.34 -1.31 -18.33
C LYS A 138 14.93 -0.95 -17.84
N VAL A 139 14.02 -1.92 -17.76
CA VAL A 139 12.66 -1.71 -17.24
C VAL A 139 12.72 -1.30 -15.76
N ALA A 140 13.50 -2.01 -14.95
CA ALA A 140 13.65 -1.68 -13.53
C ALA A 140 14.25 -0.27 -13.34
N ASP A 141 15.26 0.09 -14.13
CA ASP A 141 15.86 1.43 -14.08
C ASP A 141 14.89 2.53 -14.53
N ALA A 142 14.08 2.28 -15.56
CA ALA A 142 13.06 3.21 -16.01
C ALA A 142 11.98 3.44 -14.94
N VAL A 143 11.55 2.38 -14.26
CA VAL A 143 10.62 2.47 -13.12
C VAL A 143 11.22 3.31 -11.99
N LEU A 144 12.45 3.01 -11.60
CA LEU A 144 13.13 3.74 -10.53
C LEU A 144 13.31 5.22 -10.90
N ALA A 145 13.72 5.52 -12.13
CA ALA A 145 13.86 6.88 -12.60
C ALA A 145 12.53 7.65 -12.54
N ASP A 146 11.44 7.03 -12.98
CA ASP A 146 10.11 7.65 -12.99
C ASP A 146 9.57 7.91 -11.56
N LEU A 147 9.87 7.02 -10.59
CA LEU A 147 9.53 7.22 -9.19
C LEU A 147 10.23 8.42 -8.54
N TYR A 148 11.44 8.74 -9.00
CA TYR A 148 12.29 9.80 -8.45
C TYR A 148 12.23 11.13 -9.24
N LEU A 149 11.35 11.25 -10.23
CA LEU A 149 11.13 12.52 -10.91
C LEU A 149 10.74 13.61 -9.90
N PRO A 150 11.10 14.87 -10.15
CA PRO A 150 10.59 15.98 -9.34
C PRO A 150 9.06 16.14 -9.50
N GLU A 151 8.43 16.85 -8.58
CA GLU A 151 6.98 17.04 -8.55
C GLU A 151 6.41 17.80 -9.75
N TYR A 152 7.21 18.58 -10.44
CA TYR A 152 6.82 19.32 -11.65
C TYR A 152 6.94 18.51 -12.95
N GLU A 153 7.59 17.34 -12.92
CA GLU A 153 7.68 16.42 -14.04
C GLU A 153 6.66 15.30 -13.93
N LYS A 154 5.93 15.04 -15.01
CA LYS A 154 4.86 14.03 -14.98
C LYS A 154 5.41 12.63 -15.21
N MET A 155 4.97 11.70 -14.37
CA MET A 155 5.33 10.29 -14.52
C MET A 155 4.81 9.71 -15.83
N LYS A 156 5.65 8.97 -16.55
CA LYS A 156 5.39 8.49 -17.91
C LYS A 156 4.19 7.53 -17.99
N LEU A 157 4.05 6.65 -17.02
CA LEU A 157 3.01 5.62 -17.04
C LEU A 157 1.62 6.16 -16.73
N VAL A 158 1.48 7.29 -16.05
CA VAL A 158 0.15 7.84 -15.69
C VAL A 158 -0.69 8.06 -16.95
N LYS A 159 -0.12 8.67 -17.99
CA LYS A 159 -0.82 8.90 -19.26
C LYS A 159 -1.11 7.62 -20.01
N LYS A 160 -0.17 6.66 -20.00
CA LYS A 160 -0.26 5.40 -20.77
C LYS A 160 -1.22 4.39 -20.14
N MET A 161 -1.40 4.43 -18.84
CA MET A 161 -2.23 3.48 -18.10
C MET A 161 -3.61 4.02 -17.74
N ALA A 162 -3.79 5.34 -17.70
CA ALA A 162 -5.07 5.95 -17.38
C ALA A 162 -6.03 5.91 -18.58
N TYR A 163 -7.33 5.73 -18.30
CA TYR A 163 -8.37 5.96 -19.28
C TYR A 163 -8.36 7.41 -19.75
N ALA A 164 -8.27 7.65 -21.07
CA ALA A 164 -8.03 8.99 -21.63
C ALA A 164 -8.93 10.10 -21.08
N PRO A 165 -10.29 9.96 -21.02
CA PRO A 165 -11.15 11.00 -20.46
C PRO A 165 -10.86 11.29 -18.97
N ARG A 166 -10.39 10.27 -18.22
CA ARG A 166 -10.00 10.45 -16.83
C ARG A 166 -8.70 11.23 -16.71
N TYR A 167 -7.72 10.92 -17.55
CA TYR A 167 -6.46 11.67 -17.61
C TYR A 167 -6.69 13.15 -17.90
N GLU A 168 -7.53 13.47 -18.90
CA GLU A 168 -7.90 14.84 -19.25
C GLU A 168 -8.56 15.57 -18.09
N ASN A 169 -9.44 14.91 -17.33
CA ASN A 169 -10.05 15.50 -16.14
C ASN A 169 -9.02 15.76 -15.03
N TRP A 170 -8.08 14.85 -14.81
CA TRP A 170 -7.01 15.06 -13.85
C TRP A 170 -6.11 16.23 -14.23
N GLU A 171 -5.82 16.37 -15.52
CA GLU A 171 -5.04 17.50 -16.04
C GLU A 171 -5.78 18.83 -15.83
N LYS A 172 -7.06 18.92 -16.20
CA LYS A 172 -7.91 20.11 -15.99
C LYS A 172 -8.01 20.50 -14.52
N LEU A 173 -8.04 19.53 -13.61
CA LEU A 173 -8.11 19.74 -12.17
C LEU A 173 -6.75 20.07 -11.53
N GLY A 174 -5.66 19.94 -12.28
CA GLY A 174 -4.30 20.16 -11.77
C GLY A 174 -3.85 19.09 -10.76
N ILE A 175 -4.37 17.85 -10.88
CA ILE A 175 -4.08 16.75 -9.96
C ILE A 175 -3.23 15.63 -10.58
N LEU A 176 -2.61 15.86 -11.74
CA LEU A 176 -1.63 14.93 -12.28
C LEU A 176 -0.38 14.92 -11.39
N PRO A 177 0.03 13.76 -10.89
CA PRO A 177 1.18 13.66 -10.00
C PRO A 177 2.50 13.84 -10.76
N GLY A 178 3.47 14.38 -10.06
CA GLY A 178 4.89 14.28 -10.42
C GLY A 178 5.48 12.95 -9.95
N GLY A 179 6.81 12.88 -9.76
CA GLY A 179 7.47 11.68 -9.25
C GLY A 179 6.86 11.21 -7.94
N ALA A 180 6.55 9.93 -7.83
CA ALA A 180 5.78 9.41 -6.69
C ALA A 180 6.44 9.68 -5.34
N LYS A 181 7.78 9.59 -5.25
CA LYS A 181 8.52 9.92 -4.03
C LYS A 181 8.52 11.40 -3.72
N SER A 182 8.63 12.23 -4.74
CA SER A 182 8.58 13.69 -4.59
C SER A 182 7.22 14.15 -4.12
N GLU A 183 6.13 13.56 -4.64
CA GLU A 183 4.76 13.86 -4.17
C GLU A 183 4.54 13.46 -2.70
N VAL A 184 5.10 12.33 -2.24
CA VAL A 184 5.04 11.96 -0.81
C VAL A 184 5.78 12.98 0.06
N CYS A 185 7.00 13.37 -0.33
CA CYS A 185 7.76 14.40 0.36
C CYS A 185 7.01 15.74 0.37
N HIS A 186 6.48 16.16 -0.77
CA HIS A 186 5.72 17.39 -0.92
C HIS A 186 4.47 17.41 -0.02
N GLY A 187 3.70 16.31 0.01
CA GLY A 187 2.55 16.17 0.89
C GLY A 187 2.90 16.30 2.36
N VAL A 188 4.02 15.70 2.79
CA VAL A 188 4.51 15.84 4.18
C VAL A 188 4.95 17.27 4.48
N VAL A 189 5.65 17.92 3.56
CA VAL A 189 6.09 19.32 3.69
C VAL A 189 4.89 20.26 3.80
N LYS A 190 3.90 20.14 2.91
CA LYS A 190 2.67 20.96 2.94
C LYS A 190 1.88 20.83 4.24
N CYS A 191 1.95 19.69 4.91
CA CYS A 191 1.32 19.50 6.22
C CYS A 191 2.03 20.26 7.34
N SER A 192 3.25 20.75 7.13
CA SER A 192 4.03 21.39 8.19
C SER A 192 3.49 22.77 8.54
N THR A 193 3.88 23.26 9.72
CA THR A 193 3.39 24.53 10.29
C THR A 193 3.72 25.71 9.37
N ASN A 194 2.71 26.54 9.08
CA ASN A 194 2.81 27.79 8.32
C ASN A 194 3.23 27.66 6.82
N LEU A 195 3.26 26.44 6.25
CA LEU A 195 3.63 26.27 4.85
C LEU A 195 2.42 26.30 3.92
N ASN A 196 1.29 25.74 4.33
CA ASN A 196 0.06 25.80 3.57
C ASN A 196 -1.15 25.98 4.51
N SER A 197 -2.07 26.85 4.15
CA SER A 197 -3.33 27.11 4.86
C SER A 197 -4.56 26.83 4.00
N ASP A 198 -4.40 26.50 2.71
CA ASP A 198 -5.51 26.18 1.82
C ASP A 198 -5.88 24.69 1.94
N PRO A 199 -7.06 24.37 2.52
CA PRO A 199 -7.51 23.01 2.65
C PRO A 199 -7.79 22.34 1.30
N VAL A 200 -8.24 23.10 0.28
CA VAL A 200 -8.57 22.58 -1.04
C VAL A 200 -7.30 22.14 -1.76
N ASP A 201 -6.23 22.92 -1.69
CA ASP A 201 -4.93 22.57 -2.27
C ASP A 201 -4.36 21.29 -1.60
N MET A 202 -4.46 21.18 -0.29
CA MET A 202 -4.05 19.96 0.42
C MET A 202 -4.89 18.73 0.04
N LEU A 203 -6.19 18.88 -0.19
CA LEU A 203 -7.04 17.78 -0.65
C LEU A 203 -6.74 17.39 -2.10
N LYS A 204 -6.35 18.34 -2.96
CA LYS A 204 -5.84 18.02 -4.31
C LYS A 204 -4.56 17.17 -4.25
N ASP A 205 -3.66 17.44 -3.32
CA ASP A 205 -2.48 16.59 -3.14
C ASP A 205 -2.85 15.18 -2.67
N CYS A 206 -3.90 15.01 -1.88
CA CYS A 206 -4.43 13.67 -1.57
C CYS A 206 -4.84 12.92 -2.84
N LEU A 207 -5.45 13.60 -3.82
CA LEU A 207 -5.82 12.99 -5.10
C LEU A 207 -4.60 12.64 -5.95
N LYS A 208 -3.57 13.50 -6.01
CA LYS A 208 -2.29 13.19 -6.68
C LYS A 208 -1.63 11.95 -6.08
N LEU A 209 -1.57 11.89 -4.76
CA LEU A 209 -1.04 10.72 -4.04
C LEU A 209 -1.86 9.46 -4.33
N GLY A 210 -3.19 9.58 -4.40
CA GLY A 210 -4.07 8.47 -4.79
C GLY A 210 -3.80 7.95 -6.19
N ILE A 211 -3.61 8.84 -7.18
CA ILE A 211 -3.29 8.48 -8.56
C ILE A 211 -1.93 7.76 -8.61
N SER A 212 -0.90 8.33 -7.99
CA SER A 212 0.44 7.73 -7.99
C SER A 212 0.46 6.40 -7.26
N THR A 213 -0.24 6.26 -6.13
CA THR A 213 -0.34 5.01 -5.39
C THR A 213 -1.08 3.94 -6.19
N GLY A 214 -2.18 4.29 -6.86
CA GLY A 214 -2.95 3.35 -7.68
C GLY A 214 -2.17 2.80 -8.86
N ILE A 215 -1.47 3.66 -9.59
CA ILE A 215 -0.74 3.28 -10.80
C ILE A 215 0.62 2.65 -10.43
N TYR A 216 1.43 3.34 -9.64
CA TYR A 216 2.79 2.88 -9.30
C TYR A 216 2.80 1.94 -8.09
N GLY A 217 2.17 2.32 -6.99
CA GLY A 217 2.20 1.54 -5.78
C GLY A 217 1.49 0.19 -5.88
N LEU A 218 0.41 0.10 -6.64
CA LEU A 218 -0.39 -1.11 -6.78
C LEU A 218 -0.19 -1.80 -8.14
N THR A 219 -0.61 -1.15 -9.23
CA THR A 219 -0.63 -1.83 -10.54
C THR A 219 0.76 -2.18 -11.03
N LEU A 220 1.70 -1.25 -10.94
CA LEU A 220 3.09 -1.49 -11.37
C LEU A 220 3.79 -2.52 -10.48
N THR A 221 3.55 -2.50 -9.17
CA THR A 221 4.08 -3.52 -8.25
C THR A 221 3.64 -4.92 -8.66
N ASN A 222 2.36 -5.10 -9.01
CA ASN A 222 1.86 -6.40 -9.46
C ASN A 222 2.55 -6.85 -10.75
N LEU A 223 2.68 -5.97 -11.75
CA LEU A 223 3.37 -6.30 -13.00
C LEU A 223 4.86 -6.64 -12.77
N LEU A 224 5.54 -5.94 -11.87
CA LEU A 224 6.92 -6.25 -11.50
C LEU A 224 7.04 -7.59 -10.75
N ASN A 225 6.07 -7.91 -9.89
CA ASN A 225 6.00 -9.20 -9.24
C ASN A 225 5.77 -10.33 -10.25
N ASP A 226 4.89 -10.12 -11.22
CA ASP A 226 4.64 -11.11 -12.28
C ASP A 226 5.93 -11.43 -13.08
N ILE A 227 6.84 -10.47 -13.26
CA ILE A 227 8.14 -10.71 -13.89
C ILE A 227 8.96 -11.75 -13.13
N VAL A 228 9.04 -11.63 -11.81
CA VAL A 228 9.90 -12.50 -10.99
C VAL A 228 9.20 -13.74 -10.46
N LEU A 229 7.91 -13.69 -10.21
CA LEU A 229 7.13 -14.79 -9.64
C LEU A 229 6.41 -15.63 -10.70
N GLY A 230 6.27 -15.09 -11.91
CA GLY A 230 5.46 -15.65 -13.00
C GLY A 230 4.07 -15.05 -13.04
N GLU A 231 3.48 -15.07 -14.23
CA GLU A 231 2.14 -14.53 -14.46
C GLU A 231 1.05 -15.42 -13.87
N PRO A 232 -0.01 -14.84 -13.28
CA PRO A 232 -1.11 -15.62 -12.72
C PRO A 232 -1.82 -16.42 -13.82
N LYS A 233 -2.15 -17.69 -13.52
CA LYS A 233 -2.88 -18.58 -14.41
C LYS A 233 -4.24 -18.91 -13.83
N LEU A 234 -5.25 -19.03 -14.68
CA LEU A 234 -6.55 -19.55 -14.26
C LEU A 234 -6.41 -20.99 -13.77
N ARG A 235 -6.91 -21.26 -12.59
CA ARG A 235 -6.93 -22.60 -11.99
C ARG A 235 -8.17 -22.80 -11.14
N LEU A 236 -8.62 -24.05 -11.00
CA LEU A 236 -9.58 -24.41 -9.98
C LEU A 236 -8.85 -24.56 -8.65
N ALA A 237 -9.39 -23.96 -7.60
CA ALA A 237 -8.86 -24.07 -6.25
C ALA A 237 -10.02 -24.14 -5.25
N PRO A 238 -9.89 -24.91 -4.16
CA PRO A 238 -10.84 -24.84 -3.05
C PRO A 238 -10.78 -23.46 -2.40
N VAL A 239 -11.90 -23.02 -1.84
CA VAL A 239 -12.01 -21.72 -1.15
C VAL A 239 -12.72 -21.90 0.20
N GLY A 240 -12.51 -20.93 1.11
CA GLY A 240 -13.05 -20.95 2.44
C GLY A 240 -12.47 -22.09 3.29
N LEU A 241 -13.23 -22.62 4.22
CA LEU A 241 -12.75 -23.68 5.12
C LEU A 241 -12.38 -24.99 4.41
N ARG A 242 -12.76 -25.17 3.16
CA ARG A 242 -12.39 -26.37 2.36
C ARG A 242 -10.91 -26.44 2.02
N VAL A 243 -10.15 -25.36 2.23
CA VAL A 243 -8.67 -25.37 2.07
C VAL A 243 -7.98 -26.02 3.26
N ILE A 244 -8.67 -26.20 4.39
CA ILE A 244 -8.12 -26.80 5.61
C ILE A 244 -8.35 -28.30 5.54
N ASP A 245 -7.28 -29.07 5.61
CA ASP A 245 -7.31 -30.51 5.73
C ASP A 245 -6.78 -30.91 7.12
N PRO A 246 -7.61 -31.52 7.99
CA PRO A 246 -7.21 -31.89 9.34
C PRO A 246 -6.10 -32.95 9.39
N ASP A 247 -5.87 -33.68 8.31
CA ASP A 247 -4.82 -34.68 8.20
C ASP A 247 -3.44 -34.10 7.89
N TYR A 248 -3.36 -32.79 7.58
CA TYR A 248 -2.13 -32.09 7.23
C TYR A 248 -1.79 -30.97 8.20
N ILE A 249 -0.52 -30.57 8.24
CA ILE A 249 -0.12 -29.31 8.89
C ILE A 249 -0.55 -28.15 7.99
N ASN A 250 -1.58 -27.44 8.43
CA ASN A 250 -2.11 -26.32 7.67
C ASN A 250 -1.32 -25.04 7.99
N ILE A 251 -0.64 -24.47 7.01
CA ILE A 251 0.11 -23.22 7.13
C ILE A 251 -0.67 -22.09 6.48
N MET A 252 -1.18 -21.18 7.31
CA MET A 252 -1.93 -20.02 6.84
C MET A 252 -1.02 -18.80 6.76
N ILE A 253 -0.82 -18.29 5.54
CA ILE A 253 -0.02 -17.11 5.30
C ILE A 253 -0.95 -15.93 5.05
N THR A 254 -0.81 -14.88 5.85
CA THR A 254 -1.60 -13.64 5.72
C THR A 254 -0.67 -12.46 5.49
N GLY A 255 -1.09 -11.51 4.65
CA GLY A 255 -0.33 -10.29 4.39
C GLY A 255 -0.24 -9.93 2.90
N HIS A 256 0.62 -8.95 2.58
CA HIS A 256 0.79 -8.38 1.25
C HIS A 256 2.21 -8.58 0.67
N GLN A 257 3.00 -9.45 1.25
CA GLN A 257 4.40 -9.69 0.88
C GLN A 257 4.50 -10.89 -0.09
N HIS A 258 4.26 -10.66 -1.37
CA HIS A 258 4.27 -11.70 -2.41
C HIS A 258 5.57 -12.49 -2.47
N SER A 259 6.73 -11.82 -2.39
CA SER A 259 8.03 -12.48 -2.42
C SER A 259 8.27 -13.39 -1.21
N MET A 260 7.81 -13.00 -0.03
CA MET A 260 7.88 -13.83 1.17
C MET A 260 6.98 -15.06 1.04
N PHE A 261 5.78 -14.89 0.46
CA PHE A 261 4.87 -15.99 0.19
C PHE A 261 5.51 -17.04 -0.72
N THR A 262 6.08 -16.61 -1.84
CA THR A 262 6.76 -17.51 -2.79
C THR A 262 7.97 -18.20 -2.15
N TYR A 263 8.77 -17.46 -1.39
CA TYR A 263 9.91 -18.03 -0.67
C TYR A 263 9.46 -19.11 0.33
N LEU A 264 8.42 -18.85 1.11
CA LEU A 264 7.87 -19.84 2.03
C LEU A 264 7.33 -21.07 1.31
N GLN A 265 6.64 -20.87 0.19
CA GLN A 265 6.16 -21.99 -0.63
C GLN A 265 7.31 -22.86 -1.16
N GLU A 266 8.39 -22.25 -1.63
CA GLU A 266 9.60 -22.95 -2.04
C GLU A 266 10.25 -23.70 -0.87
N ARG A 267 10.34 -23.07 0.32
CA ARG A 267 10.91 -23.70 1.52
C ARG A 267 10.10 -24.91 2.02
N LEU A 268 8.80 -24.91 1.85
CA LEU A 268 7.95 -26.03 2.25
C LEU A 268 8.23 -27.32 1.44
N THR A 269 8.87 -27.21 0.28
CA THR A 269 9.28 -28.36 -0.52
C THR A 269 10.68 -28.88 -0.18
N ASP A 270 11.40 -28.26 0.77
CA ASP A 270 12.73 -28.69 1.17
C ASP A 270 12.68 -30.04 1.91
N ALA A 271 13.58 -30.91 1.58
CA ALA A 271 13.63 -32.27 2.10
C ALA A 271 13.74 -32.34 3.64
N ASP A 272 14.50 -31.41 4.25
CA ASP A 272 14.67 -31.34 5.70
C ASP A 272 13.37 -30.91 6.40
N ILE A 273 12.60 -30.01 5.80
CA ILE A 273 11.30 -29.56 6.34
C ILE A 273 10.26 -30.66 6.16
N THR A 274 10.21 -31.27 5.00
CA THR A 274 9.29 -32.40 4.72
C THR A 274 9.53 -33.57 5.67
N GLU A 275 10.79 -33.91 5.94
CA GLU A 275 11.14 -34.99 6.88
C GLU A 275 10.72 -34.64 8.33
N LYS A 276 10.96 -33.41 8.77
CA LYS A 276 10.49 -32.95 10.10
C LYS A 276 8.96 -32.96 10.21
N ALA A 277 8.26 -32.59 9.15
CA ALA A 277 6.80 -32.66 9.13
C ALA A 277 6.31 -34.09 9.25
N LYS A 278 6.92 -35.05 8.57
CA LYS A 278 6.61 -36.50 8.73
C LYS A 278 6.86 -36.99 10.14
N GLN A 279 7.99 -36.61 10.74
CA GLN A 279 8.31 -36.97 12.13
C GLN A 279 7.30 -36.38 13.13
N ALA A 280 6.73 -35.23 12.81
CA ALA A 280 5.64 -34.62 13.58
C ALA A 280 4.25 -35.24 13.31
N GLY A 281 4.16 -36.26 12.45
CA GLY A 281 2.92 -36.95 12.14
C GLY A 281 2.11 -36.36 10.98
N ALA A 282 2.63 -35.40 10.23
CA ALA A 282 1.98 -34.91 9.03
C ALA A 282 2.07 -35.93 7.89
N LYS A 283 1.01 -36.00 7.08
CA LYS A 283 1.08 -36.79 5.83
C LYS A 283 2.07 -36.12 4.89
N PRO A 284 2.92 -36.90 4.19
CA PRO A 284 3.72 -36.36 3.10
C PRO A 284 2.81 -36.06 1.89
N ASP A 285 3.07 -34.97 1.25
CA ASP A 285 2.61 -34.70 -0.11
C ASP A 285 3.77 -34.75 -1.06
#